data_8129a47a1515c848ca97cbe31396d787
#
_entry.id   8129a47a1515c848ca97cbe31396d787
#
_cell.length_a   1.000
_cell.length_b   1.000
_cell.length_c   1.000
_cell.angle_alpha   90.00
_cell.angle_beta   90.00
_cell.angle_gamma   90.00
#
_symmetry.space_group_name_H-M   'P 1'
#
loop_
_entity.id
_entity.type
_entity.pdbx_description
1 polymer ?
#
loop_
_entity_poly.entity_id
_entity_poly.type
_entity_poly.pdbx_seq_one_letter_code
_entity_poly.pdbx_strand_id
1 'polypeptide(L)'
;LPEAPGLPETRGPRMRGGAAPIPLLGHDRPESVVAFRNGEPVTAAHFLAEVAALAERLPRRGHVVNGCIDRYRFAVGLAAALTREQVSLLLPSDAPGLMEQIAEQYPDLYYLTDGTAMPGGAIDAVAYPEALPVTLAAAAVPAFAAEQRAALVFTSGSTGRPMPNLKSWGAMAASARAAGARLGIAALSGAALLGTVPQQHMYGLESTVLLALQQGLALCAGR
;
A
#
# COMPACT_ATOMS: atom_id res chain seq x y z
N LEU A 1 -41.32 -52.14 -12.11
CA LEU A 1 -39.98 -51.59 -11.82
C LEU A 1 -40.14 -50.46 -10.80
N PRO A 2 -39.47 -50.47 -9.65
CA PRO A 2 -39.56 -49.41 -8.65
C PRO A 2 -38.71 -48.20 -9.08
N GLU A 3 -39.25 -47.00 -8.82
CA GLU A 3 -38.58 -45.71 -9.03
C GLU A 3 -37.33 -45.56 -8.15
N ALA A 4 -36.28 -45.01 -8.74
CA ALA A 4 -35.05 -44.73 -8.05
C ALA A 4 -35.19 -43.52 -7.09
N PRO A 5 -34.57 -43.54 -5.88
CA PRO A 5 -34.65 -42.43 -4.95
C PRO A 5 -33.83 -41.23 -5.48
N GLY A 6 -34.45 -40.03 -5.43
CA GLY A 6 -33.88 -38.77 -5.83
C GLY A 6 -32.61 -38.44 -5.03
N LEU A 7 -31.59 -37.97 -5.75
CA LEU A 7 -30.35 -37.47 -5.19
C LEU A 7 -30.61 -36.22 -4.32
N PRO A 8 -29.95 -36.07 -3.17
CA PRO A 8 -30.10 -34.88 -2.35
C PRO A 8 -29.51 -33.67 -3.08
N GLU A 9 -30.29 -32.57 -3.15
CA GLU A 9 -29.80 -31.26 -3.59
C GLU A 9 -28.58 -30.83 -2.78
N THR A 10 -27.44 -30.74 -3.44
CA THR A 10 -26.24 -30.12 -2.86
C THR A 10 -26.51 -28.64 -2.71
N ARG A 11 -26.84 -28.21 -1.49
CA ARG A 11 -26.81 -26.80 -1.12
C ARG A 11 -25.38 -26.31 -1.35
N GLY A 12 -25.21 -25.41 -2.32
CA GLY A 12 -23.97 -24.68 -2.58
C GLY A 12 -23.43 -24.04 -1.30
N PRO A 13 -22.11 -23.81 -1.21
CA PRO A 13 -21.50 -23.26 -0.01
C PRO A 13 -22.14 -21.91 0.32
N ARG A 14 -22.68 -21.78 1.53
CA ARG A 14 -23.14 -20.50 2.09
C ARG A 14 -21.92 -19.55 2.06
N MET A 15 -22.03 -18.45 1.34
CA MET A 15 -21.10 -17.34 1.41
C MET A 15 -20.89 -17.01 2.89
N ARG A 16 -19.72 -17.33 3.41
CA ARG A 16 -19.32 -16.90 4.75
C ARG A 16 -19.28 -15.39 4.71
N GLY A 17 -19.99 -14.72 5.61
CA GLY A 17 -19.98 -13.27 5.74
C GLY A 17 -18.52 -12.80 5.76
N GLY A 18 -18.13 -11.98 4.78
CA GLY A 18 -16.77 -11.44 4.68
C GLY A 18 -16.41 -10.69 5.96
N ALA A 19 -15.16 -10.79 6.40
CA ALA A 19 -14.66 -9.97 7.49
C ALA A 19 -14.91 -8.49 7.17
N ALA A 20 -15.16 -7.68 8.22
CA ALA A 20 -15.37 -6.24 8.02
C ALA A 20 -14.17 -5.62 7.30
N PRO A 21 -14.38 -4.68 6.37
CA PRO A 21 -13.30 -3.99 5.68
C PRO A 21 -12.34 -3.32 6.68
N ILE A 22 -11.05 -3.36 6.37
CA ILE A 22 -9.99 -2.84 7.23
C ILE A 22 -9.64 -1.43 6.77
N PRO A 23 -9.74 -0.42 7.65
CA PRO A 23 -9.46 0.97 7.29
C PRO A 23 -7.97 1.17 6.93
N LEU A 24 -7.72 2.13 6.04
CA LEU A 24 -6.38 2.57 5.65
C LEU A 24 -5.63 3.19 6.83
N LEU A 25 -6.32 3.98 7.65
CA LEU A 25 -5.76 4.71 8.78
C LEU A 25 -6.33 4.21 10.10
N GLY A 26 -5.46 4.15 11.12
CA GLY A 26 -5.84 4.01 12.52
C GLY A 26 -6.05 5.35 13.23
N HIS A 27 -5.95 6.47 12.52
CA HIS A 27 -6.23 7.82 13.04
C HIS A 27 -7.74 8.01 13.17
N ASP A 28 -8.17 8.53 14.29
CA ASP A 28 -9.58 8.61 14.69
C ASP A 28 -10.29 9.92 14.30
N ARG A 29 -9.51 10.97 13.96
CA ARG A 29 -10.04 12.30 13.63
C ARG A 29 -9.38 12.88 12.38
N PRO A 30 -10.12 13.71 11.62
CA PRO A 30 -9.58 14.40 10.44
C PRO A 30 -8.37 15.30 10.73
N GLU A 31 -8.30 15.85 11.95
CA GLU A 31 -7.23 16.74 12.40
C GLU A 31 -6.00 16.00 12.93
N SER A 32 -6.10 14.68 13.15
CA SER A 32 -4.97 13.86 13.60
C SER A 32 -3.79 13.98 12.63
N VAL A 33 -2.59 14.17 13.18
CA VAL A 33 -1.38 14.32 12.38
C VAL A 33 -0.92 12.95 11.86
N VAL A 34 -0.93 12.77 10.54
CA VAL A 34 -0.48 11.54 9.85
C VAL A 34 0.99 11.61 9.50
N ALA A 35 1.52 12.80 9.24
CA ALA A 35 2.91 12.98 8.88
C ALA A 35 3.44 14.36 9.28
N PHE A 36 4.77 14.44 9.40
CA PHE A 36 5.50 15.70 9.37
C PHE A 36 6.33 15.75 8.08
N ARG A 37 6.11 16.79 7.26
CA ARG A 37 6.90 17.07 6.05
C ARG A 37 7.68 18.36 6.24
N ASN A 38 9.00 18.28 6.20
CA ASN A 38 9.88 19.44 6.44
C ASN A 38 9.54 20.20 7.75
N GLY A 39 9.12 19.45 8.78
CA GLY A 39 8.70 20.00 10.05
C GLY A 39 7.24 20.42 10.15
N GLU A 40 6.51 20.53 9.03
CA GLU A 40 5.13 20.92 9.00
C GLU A 40 4.18 19.73 9.16
N PRO A 41 3.14 19.81 10.01
CA PRO A 41 2.19 18.75 10.22
C PRO A 41 1.24 18.58 9.03
N VAL A 42 1.02 17.34 8.63
CA VAL A 42 0.00 16.96 7.63
C VAL A 42 -1.10 16.18 8.34
N THR A 43 -2.34 16.67 8.22
CA THR A 43 -3.50 16.05 8.86
C THR A 43 -4.02 14.84 8.08
N ALA A 44 -4.82 13.99 8.74
CA ALA A 44 -5.49 12.86 8.09
C ALA A 44 -6.41 13.33 6.95
N ALA A 45 -7.13 14.43 7.14
CA ALA A 45 -7.96 15.01 6.07
C ALA A 45 -7.13 15.40 4.85
N HIS A 46 -5.98 16.03 5.04
CA HIS A 46 -5.10 16.42 3.94
C HIS A 46 -4.49 15.20 3.24
N PHE A 47 -3.97 14.24 4.01
CA PHE A 47 -3.45 12.99 3.47
C PHE A 47 -4.48 12.26 2.61
N LEU A 48 -5.72 12.10 3.10
CA LEU A 48 -6.79 11.42 2.36
C LEU A 48 -7.21 12.19 1.10
N ALA A 49 -7.20 13.51 1.14
CA ALA A 49 -7.47 14.33 -0.03
C ALA A 49 -6.38 14.17 -1.10
N GLU A 50 -5.09 14.10 -0.71
CA GLU A 50 -4.00 13.81 -1.65
C GLU A 50 -4.09 12.38 -2.20
N VAL A 51 -4.43 11.39 -1.37
CA VAL A 51 -4.67 10.01 -1.83
C VAL A 51 -5.74 9.95 -2.90
N ALA A 52 -6.89 10.61 -2.70
CA ALA A 52 -7.96 10.66 -3.67
C ALA A 52 -7.52 11.36 -4.96
N ALA A 53 -6.89 12.52 -4.85
CA ALA A 53 -6.42 13.30 -6.00
C ALA A 53 -5.34 12.57 -6.81
N LEU A 54 -4.46 11.81 -6.16
CA LEU A 54 -3.48 10.98 -6.85
C LEU A 54 -4.15 9.77 -7.50
N ALA A 55 -5.08 9.09 -6.81
CA ALA A 55 -5.78 7.93 -7.35
C ALA A 55 -6.50 8.22 -8.66
N GLU A 56 -7.07 9.43 -8.84
CA GLU A 56 -7.69 9.86 -10.08
C GLU A 56 -6.69 9.99 -11.24
N ARG A 57 -5.41 10.22 -10.95
CA ARG A 57 -4.33 10.42 -11.93
C ARG A 57 -3.57 9.17 -12.27
N LEU A 58 -3.60 8.16 -11.42
CA LEU A 58 -2.93 6.89 -11.70
C LEU A 58 -3.53 6.21 -12.94
N PRO A 59 -2.70 5.60 -13.79
CA PRO A 59 -3.17 4.92 -14.98
C PRO A 59 -4.07 3.73 -14.63
N ARG A 60 -4.93 3.33 -15.56
CA ARG A 60 -5.77 2.13 -15.42
C ARG A 60 -4.95 0.87 -15.70
N ARG A 61 -4.08 0.52 -14.78
CA ARG A 61 -3.19 -0.64 -14.83
C ARG A 61 -3.32 -1.43 -13.53
N GLY A 62 -2.90 -2.69 -13.52
CA GLY A 62 -3.01 -3.56 -12.35
C GLY A 62 -1.80 -3.51 -11.42
N HIS A 63 -0.63 -3.08 -11.92
CA HIS A 63 0.62 -3.20 -11.19
C HIS A 63 1.42 -1.90 -11.17
N VAL A 64 2.05 -1.60 -10.03
CA VAL A 64 2.88 -0.41 -9.85
C VAL A 64 4.15 -0.73 -9.06
N VAL A 65 5.29 -0.21 -9.52
CA VAL A 65 6.47 -0.02 -8.67
C VAL A 65 6.44 1.42 -8.15
N ASN A 66 6.28 1.57 -6.84
CA ASN A 66 6.34 2.88 -6.20
C ASN A 66 7.79 3.20 -5.83
N GLY A 67 8.45 3.99 -6.66
CA GLY A 67 9.83 4.45 -6.52
C GLY A 67 9.96 5.81 -5.84
N CYS A 68 8.90 6.36 -5.24
CA CYS A 68 8.99 7.63 -4.53
C CYS A 68 10.01 7.54 -3.39
N ILE A 69 10.94 8.49 -3.35
CA ILE A 69 12.00 8.60 -2.34
C ILE A 69 11.46 9.28 -1.08
N ASP A 70 10.63 10.32 -1.25
CA ASP A 70 9.94 10.96 -0.13
C ASP A 70 8.95 9.97 0.49
N ARG A 71 9.11 9.68 1.77
CA ARG A 71 8.31 8.66 2.48
C ARG A 71 6.82 9.01 2.54
N TYR A 72 6.48 10.29 2.63
CA TYR A 72 5.11 10.73 2.60
C TYR A 72 4.49 10.49 1.21
N ARG A 73 5.17 10.91 0.14
CA ARG A 73 4.71 10.65 -1.24
C ARG A 73 4.60 9.17 -1.53
N PHE A 74 5.52 8.37 -1.00
CA PHE A 74 5.42 6.91 -1.06
C PHE A 74 4.15 6.39 -0.36
N ALA A 75 3.84 6.88 0.85
CA ALA A 75 2.64 6.48 1.59
C ALA A 75 1.36 6.88 0.85
N VAL A 76 1.30 8.08 0.28
CA VAL A 76 0.17 8.53 -0.57
C VAL A 76 0.06 7.65 -1.82
N GLY A 77 1.17 7.35 -2.49
CA GLY A 77 1.21 6.49 -3.69
C GLY A 77 0.72 5.07 -3.42
N LEU A 78 1.15 4.46 -2.30
CA LEU A 78 0.67 3.15 -1.86
C LEU A 78 -0.84 3.16 -1.60
N ALA A 79 -1.33 4.16 -0.88
CA ALA A 79 -2.75 4.30 -0.56
C ALA A 79 -3.61 4.55 -1.80
N ALA A 80 -3.13 5.39 -2.74
CA ALA A 80 -3.79 5.64 -4.02
C ALA A 80 -3.87 4.38 -4.88
N ALA A 81 -2.78 3.59 -4.94
CA ALA A 81 -2.76 2.32 -5.65
C ALA A 81 -3.76 1.32 -5.03
N LEU A 82 -3.81 1.20 -3.69
CA LEU A 82 -4.80 0.37 -3.01
C LEU A 82 -6.23 0.79 -3.33
N THR A 83 -6.51 2.09 -3.37
CA THR A 83 -7.83 2.65 -3.72
C THR A 83 -8.23 2.30 -5.16
N ARG A 84 -7.24 2.11 -6.04
CA ARG A 84 -7.42 1.70 -7.45
C ARG A 84 -7.37 0.19 -7.64
N GLU A 85 -7.32 -0.60 -6.57
CA GLU A 85 -7.15 -2.06 -6.60
C GLU A 85 -5.87 -2.52 -7.32
N GLN A 86 -4.87 -1.64 -7.38
CA GLN A 86 -3.58 -1.93 -7.98
C GLN A 86 -2.67 -2.62 -6.97
N VAL A 87 -1.78 -3.48 -7.47
CA VAL A 87 -0.84 -4.25 -6.65
C VAL A 87 0.54 -3.59 -6.71
N SER A 88 1.09 -3.22 -5.55
CA SER A 88 2.43 -2.66 -5.44
C SER A 88 3.49 -3.75 -5.52
N LEU A 89 4.44 -3.64 -6.47
CA LEU A 89 5.57 -4.55 -6.58
C LEU A 89 6.73 -4.01 -5.73
N LEU A 90 7.14 -4.81 -4.73
CA LEU A 90 8.27 -4.49 -3.85
C LEU A 90 9.48 -5.32 -4.31
N LEU A 91 10.42 -4.66 -4.96
CA LEU A 91 11.57 -5.29 -5.56
C LEU A 91 12.76 -5.30 -4.57
N PRO A 92 13.63 -6.32 -4.61
CA PRO A 92 14.81 -6.38 -3.75
C PRO A 92 15.88 -5.35 -4.14
N SER A 93 15.84 -4.82 -5.35
CA SER A 93 16.69 -3.75 -5.86
C SER A 93 16.04 -3.07 -7.07
N ASP A 94 16.59 -1.94 -7.46
CA ASP A 94 16.24 -1.19 -8.66
C ASP A 94 17.16 -1.46 -9.85
N ALA A 95 17.92 -2.57 -9.81
CA ALA A 95 18.84 -2.95 -10.87
C ALA A 95 18.13 -3.05 -12.23
N PRO A 96 18.66 -2.44 -13.30
CA PRO A 96 18.00 -2.37 -14.62
C PRO A 96 17.56 -3.73 -15.17
N GLY A 97 18.39 -4.76 -15.09
CA GLY A 97 18.04 -6.09 -15.57
C GLY A 97 16.91 -6.77 -14.80
N LEU A 98 16.74 -6.45 -13.51
CA LEU A 98 15.60 -6.92 -12.72
C LEU A 98 14.32 -6.25 -13.18
N MET A 99 14.35 -4.95 -13.40
CA MET A 99 13.19 -4.19 -13.86
C MET A 99 12.70 -4.68 -15.21
N GLU A 100 13.58 -5.00 -16.14
CA GLU A 100 13.25 -5.57 -17.45
C GLU A 100 12.54 -6.93 -17.29
N GLN A 101 13.08 -7.84 -16.49
CA GLN A 101 12.46 -9.13 -16.21
C GLN A 101 11.06 -9.01 -15.58
N ILE A 102 10.87 -8.05 -14.68
CA ILE A 102 9.58 -7.78 -14.05
C ILE A 102 8.59 -7.18 -15.06
N ALA A 103 9.04 -6.27 -15.93
CA ALA A 103 8.20 -5.69 -16.98
C ALA A 103 7.69 -6.75 -17.98
N GLU A 104 8.51 -7.74 -18.32
CA GLU A 104 8.09 -8.88 -19.16
C GLU A 104 7.01 -9.73 -18.49
N GLN A 105 7.07 -9.92 -17.16
CA GLN A 105 6.09 -10.70 -16.41
C GLN A 105 4.79 -9.93 -16.12
N TYR A 106 4.87 -8.60 -16.04
CA TYR A 106 3.77 -7.70 -15.71
C TYR A 106 3.66 -6.59 -16.78
N PRO A 107 3.12 -6.90 -17.97
CA PRO A 107 3.09 -5.94 -19.09
C PRO A 107 2.23 -4.71 -18.85
N ASP A 108 1.38 -4.73 -17.82
CA ASP A 108 0.58 -3.60 -17.34
C ASP A 108 1.25 -2.83 -16.20
N LEU A 109 2.55 -3.08 -15.95
CA LEU A 109 3.33 -2.38 -14.94
C LEU A 109 3.59 -0.93 -15.33
N TYR A 110 3.57 -0.05 -14.34
CA TYR A 110 4.13 1.31 -14.44
C TYR A 110 4.99 1.63 -13.21
N TYR A 111 5.80 2.67 -13.33
CA TYR A 111 6.68 3.16 -12.28
C TYR A 111 6.22 4.54 -11.82
N LEU A 112 5.87 4.68 -10.54
CA LEU A 112 5.52 5.97 -9.93
C LEU A 112 6.79 6.55 -9.29
N THR A 113 7.16 7.79 -9.63
CA THR A 113 8.37 8.45 -9.11
C THR A 113 8.13 9.90 -8.73
N ASP A 114 8.79 10.37 -7.69
CA ASP A 114 8.86 11.78 -7.26
C ASP A 114 10.20 12.44 -7.60
N GLY A 115 11.07 11.73 -8.35
CA GLY A 115 12.39 12.16 -8.77
C GLY A 115 12.55 12.17 -10.29
N THR A 116 13.74 12.57 -10.71
CA THR A 116 14.16 12.54 -12.12
C THR A 116 14.75 11.18 -12.54
N ALA A 117 15.11 10.35 -11.57
CA ALA A 117 15.62 9.01 -11.83
C ALA A 117 14.50 8.13 -12.36
N MET A 118 14.60 7.77 -13.63
CA MET A 118 13.71 6.82 -14.29
C MET A 118 14.37 5.44 -14.29
N PRO A 119 13.62 4.37 -14.02
CA PRO A 119 14.16 3.04 -14.29
C PRO A 119 14.50 2.98 -15.79
N GLY A 120 15.69 2.50 -16.12
CA GLY A 120 16.02 2.19 -17.50
C GLY A 120 15.08 1.14 -18.05
N GLY A 121 14.70 1.22 -19.33
CA GLY A 121 13.91 0.18 -19.99
C GLY A 121 12.51 0.64 -20.46
N ALA A 122 11.67 -0.32 -20.83
CA ALA A 122 10.37 -0.13 -21.47
C ALA A 122 9.19 0.11 -20.48
N ILE A 123 9.46 0.52 -19.22
CA ILE A 123 8.40 0.75 -18.24
C ILE A 123 7.97 2.22 -18.31
N ASP A 124 6.67 2.43 -18.51
CA ASP A 124 6.10 3.76 -18.45
C ASP A 124 6.23 4.35 -17.05
N ALA A 125 6.82 5.54 -16.95
CA ALA A 125 6.93 6.23 -15.69
C ALA A 125 5.86 7.32 -15.57
N VAL A 126 5.31 7.40 -14.37
CA VAL A 126 4.34 8.40 -13.95
C VAL A 126 5.01 9.30 -12.91
N ALA A 127 5.14 10.57 -13.21
CA ALA A 127 5.67 11.52 -12.25
C ALA A 127 4.61 11.79 -11.16
N TYR A 128 5.05 11.72 -9.89
CA TYR A 128 4.24 12.23 -8.79
C TYR A 128 4.11 13.75 -8.94
N PRO A 129 2.90 14.33 -8.96
CA PRO A 129 2.74 15.76 -9.15
C PRO A 129 3.41 16.59 -8.04
N GLU A 130 4.03 17.73 -8.37
CA GLU A 130 4.60 18.63 -7.36
C GLU A 130 3.53 19.13 -6.37
N ALA A 131 2.33 19.42 -6.87
CA ALA A 131 1.15 19.78 -6.11
C ALA A 131 -0.06 18.98 -6.59
N LEU A 132 -0.79 18.42 -5.65
CA LEU A 132 -2.08 17.79 -5.91
C LEU A 132 -3.18 18.82 -5.60
N PRO A 133 -4.18 19.02 -6.47
CA PRO A 133 -5.33 19.84 -6.15
C PRO A 133 -6.16 19.09 -5.12
N VAL A 134 -6.02 19.46 -3.85
CA VAL A 134 -6.75 18.84 -2.75
C VAL A 134 -8.00 19.64 -2.43
N THR A 135 -9.14 18.97 -2.35
CA THR A 135 -10.35 19.51 -1.78
C THR A 135 -10.51 18.88 -0.40
N LEU A 136 -10.37 19.69 0.65
CA LEU A 136 -10.58 19.25 2.03
C LEU A 136 -12.08 19.09 2.29
N ALA A 137 -12.69 18.08 1.70
CA ALA A 137 -13.99 17.61 2.13
C ALA A 137 -13.79 16.59 3.27
N ALA A 138 -14.78 16.40 4.12
CA ALA A 138 -14.78 15.35 5.12
C ALA A 138 -14.79 13.97 4.40
N ALA A 139 -13.64 13.54 3.94
CA ALA A 139 -13.49 12.25 3.28
C ALA A 139 -13.50 11.15 4.34
N ALA A 140 -14.37 10.15 4.15
CA ALA A 140 -14.32 8.94 4.96
C ALA A 140 -12.97 8.23 4.72
N VAL A 141 -12.41 7.64 5.78
CA VAL A 141 -11.21 6.82 5.65
C VAL A 141 -11.53 5.61 4.76
N PRO A 142 -10.81 5.42 3.64
CA PRO A 142 -11.02 4.24 2.80
C PRO A 142 -10.77 2.97 3.61
N ALA A 143 -11.59 1.95 3.36
CA ALA A 143 -11.44 0.65 3.98
C ALA A 143 -11.48 -0.42 2.89
N PHE A 144 -10.63 -1.43 3.02
CA PHE A 144 -10.42 -2.45 2.00
C PHE A 144 -10.72 -3.84 2.55
N ALA A 145 -11.15 -4.75 1.68
CA ALA A 145 -11.35 -6.15 2.03
C ALA A 145 -10.03 -6.77 2.51
N ALA A 146 -10.10 -7.66 3.51
CA ALA A 146 -8.90 -8.32 4.03
C ALA A 146 -8.15 -9.11 2.95
N GLU A 147 -8.88 -9.65 1.99
CA GLU A 147 -8.38 -10.45 0.87
C GLU A 147 -7.85 -9.60 -0.28
N GLN A 148 -8.07 -8.27 -0.28
CA GLN A 148 -7.59 -7.41 -1.35
C GLN A 148 -6.08 -7.56 -1.51
N ARG A 149 -5.65 -7.85 -2.73
CA ARG A 149 -4.23 -7.93 -3.10
C ARG A 149 -3.61 -6.54 -2.95
N ALA A 150 -2.59 -6.43 -2.12
CA ALA A 150 -1.95 -5.14 -1.82
C ALA A 150 -0.54 -5.05 -2.38
N ALA A 151 0.26 -6.10 -2.23
CA ALA A 151 1.63 -6.11 -2.70
C ALA A 151 2.09 -7.49 -3.19
N LEU A 152 3.07 -7.48 -4.10
CA LEU A 152 3.90 -8.61 -4.46
C LEU A 152 5.32 -8.33 -3.99
N VAL A 153 5.80 -9.11 -3.02
CA VAL A 153 7.16 -8.99 -2.49
C VAL A 153 8.05 -9.97 -3.22
N PHE A 154 9.06 -9.46 -3.92
CA PHE A 154 10.02 -10.30 -4.63
C PHE A 154 11.21 -10.60 -3.74
N THR A 155 11.56 -11.87 -3.66
CA THR A 155 12.75 -12.35 -2.95
C THR A 155 13.76 -12.88 -3.96
N SER A 156 15.05 -12.76 -3.65
CA SER A 156 16.11 -13.40 -4.44
C SER A 156 15.96 -14.92 -4.35
N GLY A 157 15.33 -15.52 -5.36
CA GLY A 157 15.20 -16.97 -5.45
C GLY A 157 16.57 -17.64 -5.63
N SER A 158 16.77 -18.81 -5.03
CA SER A 158 17.97 -19.64 -5.21
C SER A 158 18.25 -20.03 -6.68
N THR A 159 17.26 -19.87 -7.56
CA THR A 159 17.32 -20.12 -9.00
C THR A 159 17.68 -18.89 -9.83
N GLY A 160 18.00 -17.76 -9.20
CA GLY A 160 18.31 -16.49 -9.87
C GLY A 160 17.11 -15.74 -10.46
N ARG A 161 15.90 -16.33 -10.40
CA ARG A 161 14.66 -15.63 -10.79
C ARG A 161 13.93 -15.13 -9.55
N PRO A 162 13.51 -13.86 -9.52
CA PRO A 162 12.73 -13.32 -8.41
C PRO A 162 11.40 -14.05 -8.27
N MET A 163 11.10 -14.51 -7.06
CA MET A 163 9.84 -15.20 -6.78
C MET A 163 8.88 -14.23 -6.07
N PRO A 164 7.67 -14.00 -6.65
CA PRO A 164 6.69 -13.14 -6.05
C PRO A 164 5.98 -13.81 -4.87
N ASN A 165 5.85 -13.10 -3.77
CA ASN A 165 5.07 -13.49 -2.59
C ASN A 165 3.92 -12.50 -2.42
N LEU A 166 2.70 -12.95 -2.64
CA LEU A 166 1.51 -12.11 -2.54
C LEU A 166 1.21 -11.75 -1.08
N LYS A 167 0.99 -10.47 -0.84
CA LYS A 167 0.50 -9.93 0.43
C LYS A 167 -0.89 -9.32 0.22
N SER A 168 -1.86 -9.77 1.04
CA SER A 168 -3.16 -9.12 1.12
C SER A 168 -3.12 -7.92 2.07
N TRP A 169 -4.07 -7.00 1.91
CA TRP A 169 -4.21 -5.87 2.82
C TRP A 169 -4.39 -6.32 4.26
N GLY A 170 -5.24 -7.34 4.48
CA GLY A 170 -5.47 -7.90 5.81
C GLY A 170 -4.20 -8.43 6.48
N ALA A 171 -3.36 -9.15 5.73
CA ALA A 171 -2.09 -9.66 6.25
C ALA A 171 -1.13 -8.52 6.63
N MET A 172 -1.02 -7.48 5.78
CA MET A 172 -0.16 -6.33 6.02
C MET A 172 -0.65 -5.49 7.22
N ALA A 173 -1.94 -5.23 7.32
CA ALA A 173 -2.53 -4.51 8.45
C ALA A 173 -2.40 -5.29 9.76
N ALA A 174 -2.59 -6.62 9.73
CA ALA A 174 -2.42 -7.47 10.90
C ALA A 174 -0.97 -7.49 11.40
N SER A 175 0.01 -7.56 10.48
CA SER A 175 1.44 -7.47 10.80
C SER A 175 1.77 -6.15 11.50
N ALA A 176 1.32 -5.02 10.94
CA ALA A 176 1.53 -3.70 11.54
C ALA A 176 0.89 -3.55 12.93
N ARG A 177 -0.33 -4.08 13.12
CA ARG A 177 -1.02 -4.06 14.41
C ARG A 177 -0.31 -4.95 15.45
N ALA A 178 0.13 -6.13 15.05
CA ALA A 178 0.88 -7.03 15.94
C ALA A 178 2.22 -6.41 16.37
N ALA A 179 2.94 -5.76 15.44
CA ALA A 179 4.16 -5.01 15.75
C ALA A 179 3.88 -3.86 16.72
N GLY A 180 2.81 -3.08 16.48
CA GLY A 180 2.39 -2.00 17.37
C GLY A 180 2.09 -2.46 18.78
N ALA A 181 1.38 -3.59 18.93
CA ALA A 181 1.09 -4.19 20.22
C ALA A 181 2.37 -4.63 20.95
N ARG A 182 3.32 -5.27 20.25
CA ARG A 182 4.61 -5.69 20.81
C ARG A 182 5.48 -4.53 21.24
N LEU A 183 5.43 -3.40 20.54
CA LEU A 183 6.18 -2.18 20.85
C LEU A 183 5.49 -1.29 21.87
N GLY A 184 4.26 -1.62 22.30
CA GLY A 184 3.51 -0.83 23.26
C GLY A 184 3.09 0.55 22.72
N ILE A 185 2.88 0.67 21.40
CA ILE A 185 2.64 1.95 20.70
C ILE A 185 1.38 2.66 21.20
N ALA A 186 0.38 1.92 21.65
CA ALA A 186 -0.84 2.50 22.22
C ALA A 186 -0.60 3.47 23.38
N ALA A 187 0.53 3.34 24.10
CA ALA A 187 0.95 4.25 25.16
C ALA A 187 1.66 5.51 24.67
N LEU A 188 1.96 5.60 23.35
CA LEU A 188 2.75 6.67 22.72
C LEU A 188 1.84 7.64 21.94
N SER A 189 0.79 8.14 22.57
CA SER A 189 -0.14 9.09 21.93
C SER A 189 0.60 10.32 21.37
N GLY A 190 0.35 10.65 20.10
CA GLY A 190 0.98 11.79 19.43
C GLY A 190 2.45 11.58 19.05
N ALA A 191 2.98 10.36 19.18
CA ALA A 191 4.36 10.08 18.77
C ALA A 191 4.53 10.12 17.26
N ALA A 192 5.75 10.46 16.84
CA ALA A 192 6.17 10.43 15.45
C ALA A 192 7.16 9.29 15.21
N LEU A 193 7.05 8.65 14.06
CA LEU A 193 7.90 7.53 13.64
C LEU A 193 8.93 8.01 12.60
N LEU A 194 10.20 7.92 12.98
CA LEU A 194 11.32 8.16 12.06
C LEU A 194 11.81 6.82 11.49
N GLY A 195 11.65 6.64 10.19
CA GLY A 195 12.17 5.46 9.49
C GLY A 195 13.57 5.67 8.99
N THR A 196 14.46 4.71 9.25
CA THR A 196 15.87 4.70 8.79
C THR A 196 16.11 3.71 7.65
N VAL A 197 15.10 2.89 7.31
CA VAL A 197 15.16 1.88 6.25
C VAL A 197 14.33 2.36 5.06
N PRO A 198 14.77 2.11 3.81
CA PRO A 198 14.00 2.45 2.63
C PRO A 198 12.61 1.80 2.64
N GLN A 199 11.58 2.59 2.41
CA GLN A 199 10.18 2.17 2.41
C GLN A 199 9.80 1.29 1.20
N GLN A 200 10.63 1.25 0.18
CA GLN A 200 10.45 0.39 -1.00
C GLN A 200 10.68 -1.10 -0.70
N HIS A 201 11.35 -1.40 0.42
CA HIS A 201 11.53 -2.78 0.89
C HIS A 201 10.47 -3.16 1.91
N MET A 202 10.10 -4.45 1.96
CA MET A 202 9.04 -4.94 2.84
C MET A 202 9.25 -4.56 4.29
N TYR A 203 10.49 -4.68 4.81
CA TYR A 203 10.80 -4.31 6.19
C TYR A 203 10.57 -2.82 6.45
N GLY A 204 11.05 -1.94 5.56
CA GLY A 204 10.83 -0.49 5.69
C GLY A 204 9.35 -0.11 5.55
N LEU A 205 8.63 -0.77 4.64
CA LEU A 205 7.18 -0.58 4.50
C LEU A 205 6.44 -0.96 5.78
N GLU A 206 6.66 -2.16 6.32
CA GLU A 206 5.95 -2.65 7.51
C GLU A 206 6.33 -1.88 8.78
N SER A 207 7.64 -1.68 9.02
CA SER A 207 8.14 -1.08 10.26
C SER A 207 7.99 0.44 10.32
N THR A 208 7.70 1.09 9.19
CA THR A 208 7.54 2.55 9.16
C THR A 208 6.18 2.98 8.61
N VAL A 209 5.92 2.79 7.33
CA VAL A 209 4.71 3.32 6.69
C VAL A 209 3.44 2.67 7.25
N LEU A 210 3.35 1.34 7.20
CA LEU A 210 2.15 0.63 7.68
C LEU A 210 1.98 0.74 9.19
N LEU A 211 3.08 0.69 9.94
CA LEU A 211 3.04 0.86 11.38
C LEU A 211 2.48 2.24 11.76
N ALA A 212 2.96 3.32 11.10
CA ALA A 212 2.43 4.66 11.34
C ALA A 212 0.95 4.76 10.96
N LEU A 213 0.58 4.35 9.77
CA LEU A 213 -0.80 4.45 9.27
C LEU A 213 -1.78 3.64 10.11
N GLN A 214 -1.42 2.40 10.52
CA GLN A 214 -2.32 1.49 11.24
C GLN A 214 -2.36 1.74 12.75
N GLN A 215 -1.37 2.43 13.34
CA GLN A 215 -1.29 2.70 14.77
C GLN A 215 -1.61 4.17 15.13
N GLY A 216 -1.98 5.00 14.15
CA GLY A 216 -2.29 6.41 14.40
C GLY A 216 -1.06 7.26 14.78
N LEU A 217 0.14 6.87 14.32
CA LEU A 217 1.36 7.63 14.54
C LEU A 217 1.62 8.59 13.38
N ALA A 218 2.32 9.68 13.66
CA ALA A 218 2.80 10.57 12.61
C ALA A 218 4.07 10.00 11.94
N LEU A 219 4.10 10.00 10.62
CA LEU A 219 5.24 9.58 9.81
C LEU A 219 6.20 10.77 9.63
N CYS A 220 7.47 10.64 10.01
CA CYS A 220 8.48 11.66 9.66
C CYS A 220 8.91 11.48 8.21
N ALA A 221 8.66 12.49 7.37
CA ALA A 221 9.04 12.53 5.97
C ALA A 221 9.66 13.89 5.61
N GLY A 222 10.66 13.85 4.74
CA GLY A 222 11.48 15.02 4.44
C GLY A 222 12.66 15.19 5.43
N ARG A 223 13.64 15.93 4.99
CA ARG A 223 14.83 16.31 5.81
C ARG A 223 14.52 17.56 6.61
#